data_0608b393fbc91ef017e64096fa4c910c
#
_entry.id   0608b393fbc91ef017e64096fa4c910c
#
_cell.length_a   1.000
_cell.length_b   1.000
_cell.length_c   1.000
_cell.angle_alpha   90.00
_cell.angle_beta   90.00
_cell.angle_gamma   90.00
#
_symmetry.space_group_name_H-M   'P 1'
#
loop_
_entity.id
_entity.type
_entity.pdbx_description
1 polymer ?
#
loop_
_entity_poly.entity_id
_entity_poly.type
_entity_poly.pdbx_seq_one_letter_code
_entity_poly.pdbx_strand_id
1 'polypeptide(L)'
;MSFIRGTEYANKLNSWHNNLEEDRQQRASLRRCSSLLDVYTSSGFRDLLFKLKPLWEGKAAWRFTALAIIAGVVSHVSENDPTLSFAERMAQKNGGAPVMSELRFRRLLAVRTEEGLFRELRRAVKLADGRLNIVSLADDVFRWCADNQMLAFNKGQDIRPTDLIQVRWSLDVNFQRFPTLDAKKLVNAPKMSAHHRGICHF
;
A
#
# COMPACT_ATOMS: atom_id res chain seq x y z
N MET A 1 -8.78 3.72 10.20
CA MET A 1 -8.35 2.74 11.22
C MET A 1 -7.13 2.00 10.69
N SER A 2 -6.05 1.84 11.47
CA SER A 2 -4.84 1.11 11.09
C SER A 2 -4.89 -0.31 11.65
N PHE A 3 -4.34 -1.28 10.92
CA PHE A 3 -4.27 -2.69 11.34
C PHE A 3 -2.94 -3.03 12.01
N ILE A 4 -1.88 -2.41 11.53
CA ILE A 4 -0.49 -2.70 11.93
C ILE A 4 0.17 -1.45 12.52
N ARG A 5 0.10 -0.32 11.82
CA ARG A 5 0.77 0.92 12.21
C ARG A 5 0.24 1.43 13.55
N GLY A 6 1.17 1.77 14.45
CA GLY A 6 0.83 2.27 15.79
C GLY A 6 0.32 1.20 16.75
N THR A 7 0.44 -0.08 16.41
CA THR A 7 0.06 -1.22 17.26
C THR A 7 1.29 -2.06 17.62
N GLU A 8 1.14 -2.98 18.59
CA GLU A 8 2.19 -3.96 18.93
C GLU A 8 2.58 -4.87 17.74
N TYR A 9 1.69 -5.01 16.74
CA TYR A 9 1.93 -5.85 15.57
C TYR A 9 3.01 -5.28 14.65
N ALA A 10 3.26 -3.96 14.69
CA ALA A 10 4.38 -3.34 13.97
C ALA A 10 5.72 -3.92 14.45
N ASN A 11 5.91 -4.01 15.76
CA ASN A 11 7.13 -4.58 16.36
C ASN A 11 7.26 -6.08 16.07
N LYS A 12 6.14 -6.83 16.12
CA LYS A 12 6.11 -8.26 15.80
C LYS A 12 6.47 -8.52 14.32
N LEU A 13 5.97 -7.68 13.41
CA LEU A 13 6.29 -7.75 11.98
C LEU A 13 7.77 -7.43 11.72
N ASN A 14 8.29 -6.37 12.33
CA ASN A 14 9.71 -6.02 12.23
C ASN A 14 10.61 -7.15 12.76
N SER A 15 10.28 -7.72 13.92
CA SER A 15 11.01 -8.85 14.49
C SER A 15 10.97 -10.09 13.58
N TRP A 16 9.82 -10.36 12.93
CA TRP A 16 9.73 -11.45 11.97
C TRP A 16 10.60 -11.20 10.72
N HIS A 17 10.60 -9.98 10.21
CA HIS A 17 11.43 -9.61 9.06
C HIS A 17 12.93 -9.75 9.37
N ASN A 18 13.37 -9.27 10.55
CA ASN A 18 14.77 -9.42 10.98
C ASN A 18 15.17 -10.89 11.10
N ASN A 19 14.30 -11.75 11.66
CA ASN A 19 14.56 -13.18 11.71
C ASN A 19 14.71 -13.82 10.30
N LEU A 20 13.93 -13.33 9.30
CA LEU A 20 14.09 -13.78 7.92
C LEU A 20 15.43 -13.34 7.30
N GLU A 21 16.01 -12.24 7.75
CA GLU A 21 17.33 -11.81 7.28
C GLU A 21 18.43 -12.75 7.78
N GLU A 22 18.28 -13.30 8.98
CA GLU A 22 19.16 -14.29 9.56
C GLU A 22 18.95 -15.69 8.96
N ASP A 23 17.69 -16.10 8.75
CA ASP A 23 17.34 -17.39 8.11
C ASP A 23 17.24 -17.26 6.58
N ARG A 24 18.41 -17.33 5.93
CA ARG A 24 18.51 -17.23 4.45
C ARG A 24 17.71 -18.30 3.71
N GLN A 25 17.57 -19.50 4.28
CA GLN A 25 16.84 -20.59 3.65
C GLN A 25 15.33 -20.31 3.62
N GLN A 26 14.79 -19.88 4.76
CA GLN A 26 13.38 -19.53 4.88
C GLN A 26 13.03 -18.32 4.01
N ARG A 27 13.87 -17.28 4.00
CA ARG A 27 13.73 -16.11 3.14
C ARG A 27 13.76 -16.49 1.65
N ALA A 28 14.72 -17.33 1.23
CA ALA A 28 14.84 -17.79 -0.15
C ALA A 28 13.63 -18.62 -0.59
N SER A 29 13.05 -19.42 0.32
CA SER A 29 11.82 -20.16 0.06
C SER A 29 10.66 -19.24 -0.24
N LEU A 30 10.40 -18.23 0.60
CA LEU A 30 9.35 -17.23 0.37
C LEU A 30 9.55 -16.44 -0.93
N ARG A 31 10.79 -16.05 -1.24
CA ARG A 31 11.12 -15.31 -2.48
C ARG A 31 10.84 -16.09 -3.75
N ARG A 32 10.95 -17.43 -3.69
CA ARG A 32 10.66 -18.33 -4.83
C ARG A 32 9.17 -18.58 -5.04
N CYS A 33 8.30 -18.27 -4.06
CA CYS A 33 6.87 -18.42 -4.21
C CYS A 33 6.38 -17.60 -5.41
N SER A 34 5.72 -18.26 -6.35
CA SER A 34 5.17 -17.62 -7.56
C SER A 34 3.69 -17.27 -7.43
N SER A 35 2.99 -17.93 -6.52
CA SER A 35 1.57 -17.80 -6.22
C SER A 35 1.33 -17.65 -4.71
N LEU A 36 0.14 -17.22 -4.32
CA LEU A 36 -0.27 -17.22 -2.91
C LEU A 36 -0.37 -18.64 -2.35
N LEU A 37 -0.71 -19.61 -3.19
CA LEU A 37 -0.74 -21.02 -2.76
C LEU A 37 0.64 -21.50 -2.29
N ASP A 38 1.70 -21.12 -3.02
CA ASP A 38 3.07 -21.44 -2.60
C ASP A 38 3.41 -20.79 -1.26
N VAL A 39 2.96 -19.53 -1.06
CA VAL A 39 3.18 -18.82 0.20
C VAL A 39 2.47 -19.52 1.35
N TYR A 40 1.21 -19.94 1.17
CA TYR A 40 0.42 -20.61 2.21
C TYR A 40 1.10 -21.87 2.77
N THR A 41 1.87 -22.56 1.95
CA THR A 41 2.58 -23.80 2.34
C THR A 41 3.98 -23.56 2.89
N SER A 42 4.49 -22.32 2.84
CA SER A 42 5.86 -22.00 3.27
C SER A 42 6.01 -21.94 4.80
N SER A 43 7.20 -22.30 5.30
CA SER A 43 7.52 -22.20 6.74
C SER A 43 7.51 -20.73 7.21
N GLY A 44 8.08 -19.82 6.42
CA GLY A 44 8.15 -18.41 6.77
C GLY A 44 6.78 -17.75 6.93
N PHE A 45 5.78 -18.19 6.16
CA PHE A 45 4.41 -17.74 6.36
C PHE A 45 3.81 -18.26 7.67
N ARG A 46 4.05 -19.56 8.00
CA ARG A 46 3.59 -20.13 9.27
C ARG A 46 4.13 -19.36 10.48
N ASP A 47 5.41 -18.99 10.46
CA ASP A 47 6.01 -18.21 11.54
C ASP A 47 5.37 -16.83 11.68
N LEU A 48 5.06 -16.16 10.57
CA LEU A 48 4.33 -14.89 10.59
C LEU A 48 2.92 -15.06 11.18
N LEU A 49 2.21 -16.13 10.80
CA LEU A 49 0.88 -16.44 11.33
C LEU A 49 0.91 -16.60 12.85
N PHE A 50 1.89 -17.33 13.41
CA PHE A 50 2.02 -17.47 14.86
C PHE A 50 2.26 -16.14 15.56
N LYS A 51 3.17 -15.32 15.04
CA LYS A 51 3.48 -14.01 15.61
C LYS A 51 2.31 -13.04 15.58
N LEU A 52 1.48 -13.11 14.54
CA LEU A 52 0.35 -12.20 14.29
C LEU A 52 -1.03 -12.87 14.46
N LYS A 53 -1.07 -13.95 15.26
CA LYS A 53 -2.28 -14.75 15.50
C LYS A 53 -3.55 -13.93 15.78
N PRO A 54 -3.55 -12.91 16.66
CA PRO A 54 -4.76 -12.15 16.95
C PRO A 54 -5.31 -11.33 15.77
N LEU A 55 -4.53 -11.13 14.71
CA LEU A 55 -4.99 -10.40 13.52
C LEU A 55 -5.87 -11.24 12.60
N TRP A 56 -5.76 -12.58 12.64
CA TRP A 56 -6.45 -13.47 11.70
C TRP A 56 -7.30 -14.55 12.35
N GLU A 57 -6.92 -15.08 13.52
CA GLU A 57 -7.63 -16.17 14.17
C GLU A 57 -9.04 -15.73 14.60
N GLY A 58 -10.05 -16.49 14.21
CA GLY A 58 -11.44 -16.17 14.45
C GLY A 58 -11.95 -14.90 13.75
N LYS A 59 -11.19 -14.39 12.76
CA LYS A 59 -11.54 -13.22 11.96
C LYS A 59 -11.90 -13.62 10.52
N ALA A 60 -12.33 -12.63 9.73
CA ALA A 60 -12.68 -12.86 8.33
C ALA A 60 -11.49 -13.40 7.51
N ALA A 61 -11.76 -14.34 6.60
CA ALA A 61 -10.77 -15.09 5.84
C ALA A 61 -9.79 -14.20 5.04
N TRP A 62 -10.22 -13.03 4.58
CA TRP A 62 -9.36 -12.09 3.85
C TRP A 62 -8.12 -11.65 4.65
N ARG A 63 -8.19 -11.70 6.00
CA ARG A 63 -7.04 -11.34 6.85
C ARG A 63 -5.91 -12.36 6.75
N PHE A 64 -6.25 -13.63 6.59
CA PHE A 64 -5.28 -14.68 6.34
C PHE A 64 -4.58 -14.47 5.00
N THR A 65 -5.34 -14.14 3.96
CA THR A 65 -4.81 -13.80 2.63
C THR A 65 -3.94 -12.54 2.68
N ALA A 66 -4.36 -11.50 3.41
CA ALA A 66 -3.53 -10.30 3.60
C ALA A 66 -2.16 -10.62 4.20
N LEU A 67 -2.11 -11.49 5.23
CA LEU A 67 -0.84 -11.94 5.84
C LEU A 67 0.03 -12.75 4.87
N ALA A 68 -0.57 -13.55 3.98
CA ALA A 68 0.19 -14.27 2.96
C ALA A 68 0.81 -13.32 1.93
N ILE A 69 0.05 -12.32 1.46
CA ILE A 69 0.59 -11.28 0.58
C ILE A 69 1.75 -10.57 1.28
N ILE A 70 1.59 -10.17 2.55
CA ILE A 70 2.63 -9.52 3.34
C ILE A 70 3.88 -10.41 3.43
N ALA A 71 3.74 -11.68 3.79
CA ALA A 71 4.86 -12.61 3.92
C ALA A 71 5.65 -12.72 2.61
N GLY A 72 4.96 -12.98 1.51
CA GLY A 72 5.62 -13.16 0.21
C GLY A 72 6.23 -11.87 -0.34
N VAL A 73 5.63 -10.70 -0.08
CA VAL A 73 6.14 -9.41 -0.57
C VAL A 73 7.28 -8.91 0.30
N VAL A 74 7.12 -8.91 1.64
CA VAL A 74 8.11 -8.40 2.60
C VAL A 74 9.39 -9.23 2.59
N SER A 75 9.34 -10.51 2.25
CA SER A 75 10.55 -11.35 2.06
C SER A 75 11.54 -10.76 1.04
N HIS A 76 11.06 -9.96 0.08
CA HIS A 76 11.88 -9.27 -0.92
C HIS A 76 12.47 -7.95 -0.43
N VAL A 77 11.96 -7.39 0.68
CA VAL A 77 12.51 -6.16 1.27
C VAL A 77 13.85 -6.49 1.91
N SER A 78 14.89 -5.76 1.52
CA SER A 78 16.26 -5.89 2.06
C SER A 78 16.61 -4.77 3.05
N GLU A 79 15.89 -3.66 2.99
CA GLU A 79 16.09 -2.53 3.90
C GLU A 79 14.73 -1.99 4.34
N ASN A 80 14.43 -2.10 5.64
CA ASN A 80 13.23 -1.49 6.21
C ASN A 80 13.47 0.00 6.46
N ASP A 81 12.91 0.85 5.61
CA ASP A 81 13.03 2.31 5.71
C ASP A 81 11.70 2.94 6.14
N PRO A 82 11.57 3.32 7.43
CA PRO A 82 10.32 3.86 7.95
C PRO A 82 10.04 5.33 7.56
N THR A 83 10.93 5.98 6.83
CA THR A 83 10.87 7.44 6.55
C THR A 83 9.71 7.82 5.62
N LEU A 84 9.36 6.95 4.67
CA LEU A 84 8.31 7.19 3.68
C LEU A 84 7.27 6.08 3.74
N SER A 85 6.02 6.42 3.43
CA SER A 85 4.99 5.43 3.15
C SER A 85 5.29 4.68 1.84
N PHE A 86 4.56 3.60 1.57
CA PHE A 86 4.69 2.86 0.32
C PHE A 86 4.45 3.75 -0.91
N ALA A 87 3.38 4.53 -0.91
CA ALA A 87 3.02 5.39 -2.04
C ALA A 87 4.05 6.51 -2.27
N GLU A 88 4.51 7.15 -1.19
CA GLU A 88 5.56 8.18 -1.25
C GLU A 88 6.86 7.63 -1.81
N ARG A 89 7.26 6.41 -1.38
CA ARG A 89 8.45 5.74 -1.94
C ARG A 89 8.31 5.49 -3.44
N MET A 90 7.15 5.08 -3.92
CA MET A 90 6.92 4.86 -5.36
C MET A 90 6.99 6.16 -6.16
N ALA A 91 6.59 7.28 -5.56
CA ALA A 91 6.64 8.61 -6.18
C ALA A 91 8.01 9.28 -6.09
N GLN A 92 8.87 8.84 -5.18
CA GLN A 92 10.19 9.43 -4.97
C GLN A 92 11.01 9.41 -6.27
N LYS A 93 11.64 10.55 -6.58
CA LYS A 93 12.49 10.66 -7.76
C LYS A 93 13.88 10.10 -7.47
N ASN A 94 14.34 9.22 -8.35
CA ASN A 94 15.69 8.72 -8.39
C ASN A 94 16.28 9.06 -9.77
N GLY A 95 17.34 9.88 -9.84
CA GLY A 95 17.91 10.30 -11.10
C GLY A 95 16.95 11.08 -12.03
N GLY A 96 15.97 11.81 -11.47
CA GLY A 96 15.01 12.63 -12.24
C GLY A 96 13.70 11.91 -12.59
N ALA A 97 13.65 10.58 -12.54
CA ALA A 97 12.44 9.78 -12.77
C ALA A 97 11.87 9.22 -11.46
N PRO A 98 10.54 9.02 -11.35
CA PRO A 98 9.97 8.36 -10.18
C PRO A 98 10.39 6.89 -10.12
N VAL A 99 10.52 6.33 -8.91
CA VAL A 99 10.82 4.90 -8.68
C VAL A 99 9.83 4.03 -9.45
N MET A 100 8.55 4.36 -9.41
CA MET A 100 7.53 3.71 -10.23
C MET A 100 6.96 4.69 -11.26
N SER A 101 7.03 4.32 -12.56
CA SER A 101 6.43 5.14 -13.62
C SER A 101 4.91 5.18 -13.48
N GLU A 102 4.28 6.25 -14.00
CA GLU A 102 2.83 6.45 -13.95
C GLU A 102 2.04 5.25 -14.51
N LEU A 103 2.50 4.69 -15.63
CA LEU A 103 1.84 3.54 -16.25
C LEU A 103 1.84 2.30 -15.32
N ARG A 104 2.97 2.04 -14.64
CA ARG A 104 3.06 0.92 -13.67
C ARG A 104 2.19 1.19 -12.46
N PHE A 105 2.17 2.43 -11.97
CA PHE A 105 1.33 2.81 -10.84
C PHE A 105 -0.16 2.66 -11.18
N ARG A 106 -0.61 3.09 -12.37
CA ARG A 106 -1.97 2.87 -12.84
C ARG A 106 -2.33 1.38 -12.91
N ARG A 107 -1.41 0.51 -13.31
CA ARG A 107 -1.62 -0.96 -13.28
C ARG A 107 -1.82 -1.47 -11.86
N LEU A 108 -1.05 -1.00 -10.90
CA LEU A 108 -1.24 -1.34 -9.49
C LEU A 108 -2.61 -0.88 -8.98
N LEU A 109 -3.03 0.34 -9.29
CA LEU A 109 -4.36 0.86 -8.92
C LEU A 109 -5.51 0.09 -9.57
N ALA A 110 -5.28 -0.49 -10.75
CA ALA A 110 -6.29 -1.27 -11.48
C ALA A 110 -6.46 -2.71 -10.99
N VAL A 111 -5.61 -3.18 -10.06
CA VAL A 111 -5.68 -4.55 -9.54
C VAL A 111 -6.99 -4.78 -8.79
N ARG A 112 -7.58 -5.97 -8.98
CA ARG A 112 -8.85 -6.39 -8.35
C ARG A 112 -8.79 -7.76 -7.67
N THR A 113 -7.68 -8.47 -7.80
CA THR A 113 -7.49 -9.81 -7.22
C THR A 113 -6.27 -9.84 -6.31
N GLU A 114 -6.31 -10.70 -5.31
CA GLU A 114 -5.22 -10.89 -4.34
C GLU A 114 -3.92 -11.34 -5.02
N GLU A 115 -4.02 -12.27 -5.99
CA GLU A 115 -2.87 -12.70 -6.79
C GLU A 115 -2.29 -11.56 -7.64
N GLY A 116 -3.18 -10.72 -8.19
CA GLY A 116 -2.76 -9.52 -8.91
C GLY A 116 -2.00 -8.55 -8.01
N LEU A 117 -2.52 -8.30 -6.79
CA LEU A 117 -1.88 -7.44 -5.81
C LEU A 117 -0.50 -7.99 -5.40
N PHE A 118 -0.44 -9.28 -5.08
CA PHE A 118 0.80 -9.98 -4.73
C PHE A 118 1.88 -9.78 -5.80
N ARG A 119 1.52 -10.00 -7.06
CA ARG A 119 2.44 -9.85 -8.20
C ARG A 119 2.90 -8.41 -8.39
N GLU A 120 1.99 -7.42 -8.35
CA GLU A 120 2.34 -6.02 -8.58
C GLU A 120 3.15 -5.43 -7.42
N LEU A 121 2.86 -5.81 -6.16
CA LEU A 121 3.65 -5.37 -5.02
C LEU A 121 5.07 -5.94 -5.03
N ARG A 122 5.27 -7.21 -5.43
CA ARG A 122 6.62 -7.77 -5.62
C ARG A 122 7.43 -7.00 -6.67
N ARG A 123 6.78 -6.56 -7.75
CA ARG A 123 7.40 -5.69 -8.76
C ARG A 123 7.75 -4.32 -8.19
N ALA A 124 6.86 -3.75 -7.37
CA ALA A 124 7.07 -2.48 -6.70
C ALA A 124 8.29 -2.53 -5.76
N VAL A 125 8.40 -3.58 -4.93
CA VAL A 125 9.57 -3.80 -4.07
C VAL A 125 10.86 -3.85 -4.88
N LYS A 126 10.84 -4.57 -6.01
CA LYS A 126 12.01 -4.67 -6.91
C LYS A 126 12.38 -3.32 -7.53
N LEU A 127 11.41 -2.47 -7.89
CA LEU A 127 11.65 -1.13 -8.40
C LEU A 127 12.25 -0.19 -7.35
N ALA A 128 11.96 -0.42 -6.08
CA ALA A 128 12.51 0.31 -4.94
C ALA A 128 13.84 -0.29 -4.43
N ASP A 129 14.47 -1.17 -5.20
CA ASP A 129 15.72 -1.87 -4.85
C ASP A 129 15.65 -2.58 -3.47
N GLY A 130 14.44 -3.02 -3.10
CA GLY A 130 14.18 -3.69 -1.83
C GLY A 130 14.10 -2.75 -0.63
N ARG A 131 14.08 -1.44 -0.81
CA ARG A 131 14.02 -0.44 0.26
C ARG A 131 12.61 0.09 0.44
N LEU A 132 11.92 -0.33 1.50
CA LEU A 132 10.52 0.02 1.79
C LEU A 132 10.20 0.00 3.27
N ASN A 133 9.19 0.78 3.66
CA ASN A 133 8.58 0.72 4.98
C ASN A 133 7.65 -0.50 5.07
N ILE A 134 8.08 -1.58 5.72
CA ILE A 134 7.31 -2.82 5.81
C ILE A 134 6.02 -2.67 6.62
N VAL A 135 6.01 -1.80 7.62
CA VAL A 135 4.83 -1.53 8.45
C VAL A 135 3.76 -0.78 7.63
N SER A 136 4.19 0.24 6.86
CA SER A 136 3.30 0.97 5.96
C SER A 136 2.71 0.05 4.90
N LEU A 137 3.57 -0.73 4.23
CA LEU A 137 3.16 -1.68 3.21
C LEU A 137 2.16 -2.71 3.76
N ALA A 138 2.42 -3.27 4.94
CA ALA A 138 1.55 -4.26 5.55
C ALA A 138 0.18 -3.67 5.92
N ASP A 139 0.15 -2.45 6.46
CA ASP A 139 -1.10 -1.75 6.77
C ASP A 139 -1.92 -1.48 5.50
N ASP A 140 -1.26 -1.08 4.41
CA ASP A 140 -1.87 -0.84 3.11
C ASP A 140 -2.44 -2.13 2.49
N VAL A 141 -1.74 -3.28 2.61
CA VAL A 141 -2.24 -4.58 2.15
C VAL A 141 -3.49 -5.00 2.94
N PHE A 142 -3.50 -4.85 4.27
CA PHE A 142 -4.69 -5.10 5.07
C PHE A 142 -5.86 -4.22 4.64
N ARG A 143 -5.61 -2.93 4.40
CA ARG A 143 -6.60 -1.99 3.94
C ARG A 143 -7.15 -2.39 2.57
N TRP A 144 -6.27 -2.73 1.63
CA TRP A 144 -6.68 -3.15 0.29
C TRP A 144 -7.58 -4.40 0.33
N CYS A 145 -7.21 -5.40 1.12
CA CYS A 145 -8.02 -6.61 1.26
C CYS A 145 -9.37 -6.32 1.92
N ALA A 146 -9.41 -5.43 2.92
CA ALA A 146 -10.66 -5.00 3.55
C ALA A 146 -11.57 -4.25 2.57
N ASP A 147 -11.00 -3.30 1.80
CA ASP A 147 -11.71 -2.51 0.81
C ASP A 147 -12.27 -3.41 -0.29
N ASN A 148 -11.47 -4.36 -0.80
CA ASN A 148 -11.87 -5.32 -1.83
C ASN A 148 -13.02 -6.21 -1.35
N GLN A 149 -12.96 -6.68 -0.11
CA GLN A 149 -14.03 -7.45 0.53
C GLN A 149 -15.30 -6.62 0.68
N MET A 150 -15.17 -5.38 1.14
CA MET A 150 -16.29 -4.46 1.31
C MET A 150 -16.98 -4.18 -0.04
N LEU A 151 -16.22 -3.90 -1.09
CA LEU A 151 -16.74 -3.67 -2.45
C LEU A 151 -17.44 -4.90 -3.02
N ALA A 152 -16.99 -6.11 -2.68
CA ALA A 152 -17.61 -7.36 -3.13
C ALA A 152 -18.97 -7.62 -2.47
N PHE A 153 -19.14 -7.26 -1.19
CA PHE A 153 -20.36 -7.56 -0.42
C PHE A 153 -21.35 -6.40 -0.34
N ASN A 154 -20.88 -5.15 -0.39
CA ASN A 154 -21.73 -3.97 -0.19
C ASN A 154 -22.17 -3.35 -1.52
N LYS A 155 -22.91 -4.09 -2.33
CA LYS A 155 -23.56 -3.54 -3.52
C LYS A 155 -24.65 -2.54 -3.09
N GLY A 156 -24.34 -1.24 -3.12
CA GLY A 156 -25.30 -0.15 -2.89
C GLY A 156 -25.09 0.69 -1.64
N GLN A 157 -24.05 0.47 -0.85
CA GLN A 157 -23.67 1.41 0.20
C GLN A 157 -22.84 2.58 -0.37
N ASP A 158 -23.09 3.78 0.17
CA ASP A 158 -22.32 4.99 -0.17
C ASP A 158 -20.92 4.90 0.44
N ILE A 159 -19.97 4.36 -0.34
CA ILE A 159 -18.56 4.27 0.02
C ILE A 159 -17.88 5.55 -0.46
N ARG A 160 -17.32 6.33 0.46
CA ARG A 160 -16.53 7.49 0.10
C ARG A 160 -15.30 7.05 -0.69
N PRO A 161 -15.10 7.50 -1.94
CA PRO A 161 -13.93 7.10 -2.73
C PRO A 161 -12.60 7.37 -2.03
N THR A 162 -12.52 8.45 -1.25
CA THR A 162 -11.32 8.84 -0.48
C THR A 162 -10.95 7.87 0.64
N ASP A 163 -11.86 6.99 1.05
CA ASP A 163 -11.59 5.97 2.07
C ASP A 163 -10.89 4.74 1.48
N LEU A 164 -10.97 4.54 0.16
CA LEU A 164 -10.31 3.44 -0.54
C LEU A 164 -8.80 3.65 -0.61
N ILE A 165 -8.04 2.61 -0.30
CA ILE A 165 -6.57 2.66 -0.28
C ILE A 165 -5.98 3.05 -1.65
N GLN A 166 -6.57 2.60 -2.74
CA GLN A 166 -6.14 2.93 -4.09
C GLN A 166 -6.25 4.42 -4.40
N VAL A 167 -7.30 5.08 -3.90
CA VAL A 167 -7.46 6.53 -4.02
C VAL A 167 -6.45 7.25 -3.13
N ARG A 168 -6.24 6.78 -1.90
CA ARG A 168 -5.22 7.35 -1.01
C ARG A 168 -3.82 7.26 -1.62
N TRP A 169 -3.42 6.11 -2.17
CA TRP A 169 -2.15 5.98 -2.88
C TRP A 169 -2.01 6.98 -4.03
N SER A 170 -3.09 7.21 -4.79
CA SER A 170 -3.03 8.17 -5.90
C SER A 170 -2.91 9.62 -5.42
N LEU A 171 -3.51 9.97 -4.29
CA LEU A 171 -3.36 11.27 -3.65
C LEU A 171 -1.93 11.47 -3.12
N ASP A 172 -1.39 10.49 -2.40
CA ASP A 172 -0.02 10.54 -1.85
C ASP A 172 1.02 10.71 -2.95
N VAL A 173 0.89 9.99 -4.08
CA VAL A 173 1.76 10.13 -5.25
C VAL A 173 1.66 11.52 -5.88
N ASN A 174 0.46 12.09 -5.98
CA ASN A 174 0.27 13.41 -6.57
C ASN A 174 0.84 14.53 -5.69
N PHE A 175 0.77 14.42 -4.37
CA PHE A 175 1.42 15.38 -3.46
C PHE A 175 2.92 15.48 -3.68
N GLN A 176 3.59 14.37 -4.00
CA GLN A 176 5.03 14.37 -4.30
C GLN A 176 5.37 14.99 -5.68
N ARG A 177 4.43 14.99 -6.62
CA ARG A 177 4.62 15.59 -7.96
C ARG A 177 4.41 17.10 -7.97
N PHE A 178 3.56 17.62 -7.09
CA PHE A 178 3.30 19.04 -6.91
C PHE A 178 3.85 19.45 -5.53
N PRO A 179 5.11 19.90 -5.42
CA PRO A 179 5.57 20.53 -4.21
C PRO A 179 4.66 21.73 -3.97
N THR A 180 3.80 21.61 -2.96
CA THR A 180 3.01 22.66 -2.31
C THR A 180 2.82 23.92 -3.15
N LEU A 181 1.67 24.06 -3.79
CA LEU A 181 1.04 25.37 -3.90
C LEU A 181 0.96 25.89 -2.46
N ASP A 182 1.88 26.79 -2.14
CA ASP A 182 1.99 27.45 -0.84
C ASP A 182 0.60 27.82 -0.37
N ALA A 183 0.14 27.32 0.78
CA ALA A 183 -1.15 27.67 1.34
C ALA A 183 -1.30 29.19 1.50
N LYS A 184 -0.17 29.93 1.54
CA LYS A 184 -0.10 31.39 1.49
C LYS A 184 -0.51 31.97 0.13
N LYS A 185 -0.40 31.24 -0.99
CA LYS A 185 -0.85 31.74 -2.30
C LYS A 185 -2.34 31.56 -2.54
N LEU A 186 -2.99 30.60 -1.85
CA LEU A 186 -4.45 30.44 -1.92
C LEU A 186 -5.22 31.50 -1.14
N VAL A 187 -4.60 32.11 -0.11
CA VAL A 187 -5.23 33.18 0.68
C VAL A 187 -5.16 34.53 -0.05
N ASN A 188 -4.23 34.72 -0.98
CA ASN A 188 -3.99 35.98 -1.70
C ASN A 188 -4.45 35.94 -3.18
N ALA A 189 -5.29 34.99 -3.58
CA ALA A 189 -5.95 35.09 -4.87
C ALA A 189 -6.92 36.28 -4.88
N PRO A 190 -6.78 37.23 -5.82
CA PRO A 190 -7.69 38.35 -5.88
C PRO A 190 -9.12 37.86 -6.10
N LYS A 191 -10.04 38.28 -5.22
CA LYS A 191 -11.47 38.04 -5.40
C LYS A 191 -11.85 38.61 -6.78
N MET A 192 -12.15 37.72 -7.72
CA MET A 192 -12.75 38.15 -8.99
C MET A 192 -14.05 38.88 -8.70
N SER A 193 -14.03 40.16 -8.90
CA SER A 193 -15.17 41.08 -8.79
C SER A 193 -16.26 40.58 -9.74
N ALA A 194 -17.40 40.25 -9.17
CA ALA A 194 -18.63 40.02 -9.92
C ALA A 194 -19.18 41.39 -10.40
N HIS A 195 -18.83 41.75 -11.61
CA HIS A 195 -19.50 42.81 -12.33
C HIS A 195 -19.62 42.41 -13.79
N HIS A 196 -20.77 41.97 -14.21
CA HIS A 196 -21.57 42.57 -15.30
C HIS A 196 -22.86 41.74 -15.50
N ARG A 197 -23.93 42.29 -14.91
CA ARG A 197 -25.27 42.02 -15.48
C ARG A 197 -25.39 42.91 -16.73
N GLY A 198 -25.41 42.27 -17.87
CA GLY A 198 -25.82 42.89 -19.12
C GLY A 198 -27.16 42.33 -19.52
N ILE A 199 -28.18 43.16 -19.35
CA ILE A 199 -29.53 42.99 -19.88
C ILE A 199 -29.42 43.08 -21.42
N CYS A 200 -29.95 42.10 -22.15
CA CYS A 200 -30.38 42.28 -23.52
C CYS A 200 -31.84 41.83 -23.64
N HIS A 201 -32.72 42.80 -23.80
CA HIS A 201 -34.03 42.67 -24.45
C HIS A 201 -33.80 42.40 -25.97
N PHE A 202 -34.39 41.40 -26.49
CA PHE A 202 -35.35 41.35 -27.63
C PHE A 202 -35.79 39.88 -27.78
#